data_05eb63c6d40ebcca9e90cc39920a2278
#
_entry.id   05eb63c6d40ebcca9e90cc39920a2278
#
_cell.length_a   1.000
_cell.length_b   1.000
_cell.length_c   1.000
_cell.angle_alpha   90.00
_cell.angle_beta   90.00
_cell.angle_gamma   90.00
#
_symmetry.space_group_name_H-M   'P 1'
#
loop_
_entity.id
_entity.type
_entity.pdbx_description
1 polymer ?
#
loop_
_entity_poly.entity_id
_entity_poly.type
_entity_poly.pdbx_seq_one_letter_code
_entity_poly.pdbx_strand_id
1 'polypeptide(L)'
;MAHNDSSELLRASVWVRPAGETLERIQKFVRLAHKHGGPGAHVPPHVTLLFGMETTRDSAELKLKHLAARVKPFTVKLGKIGWHEDYFHCLFATVEPSREIDAAQREAYDAFDMKPAPPFAPHLSLLYGNLDEAAKKKLAAEAGNTLDLSFEVRSVHLVNASTGVPVSEWHTLAEHTLARA
;
A
#
# COMPACT_ATOMS: atom_id res chain seq x y z
N MET A 1 -24.20 -1.10 20.80
CA MET A 1 -22.81 -1.46 21.17
C MET A 1 -22.41 -2.62 20.28
N ALA A 2 -21.59 -2.37 19.26
CA ALA A 2 -21.09 -3.44 18.41
C ALA A 2 -20.09 -4.26 19.22
N HIS A 3 -20.39 -5.52 19.54
CA HIS A 3 -19.42 -6.46 20.03
C HIS A 3 -18.37 -6.65 18.94
N ASN A 4 -17.22 -6.03 19.12
CA ASN A 4 -16.04 -6.29 18.30
C ASN A 4 -15.50 -7.65 18.78
N ASP A 5 -15.99 -8.74 18.17
CA ASP A 5 -15.53 -10.08 18.50
C ASP A 5 -14.09 -10.23 17.98
N SER A 6 -13.13 -10.16 18.93
CA SER A 6 -11.70 -10.27 18.64
C SER A 6 -11.30 -11.63 18.05
N SER A 7 -12.22 -12.60 18.07
CA SER A 7 -12.05 -13.94 17.49
C SER A 7 -12.48 -14.04 16.03
N GLU A 8 -13.16 -13.03 15.47
CA GLU A 8 -13.59 -13.02 14.09
C GLU A 8 -12.37 -13.00 13.16
N LEU A 9 -12.37 -13.91 12.17
CA LEU A 9 -11.35 -13.93 11.13
C LEU A 9 -11.52 -12.73 10.19
N LEU A 10 -10.48 -11.95 10.06
CA LEU A 10 -10.40 -10.84 9.12
C LEU A 10 -9.40 -11.13 8.01
N ARG A 11 -9.62 -10.49 6.86
CA ARG A 11 -8.66 -10.44 5.77
C ARG A 11 -7.95 -9.10 5.80
N ALA A 12 -6.63 -9.14 5.92
CA ALA A 12 -5.85 -7.94 6.13
C ALA A 12 -4.59 -7.90 5.27
N SER A 13 -4.00 -6.70 5.24
CA SER A 13 -2.75 -6.40 4.55
C SER A 13 -1.89 -5.50 5.42
N VAL A 14 -0.57 -5.55 5.22
CA VAL A 14 0.39 -4.63 5.85
C VAL A 14 0.84 -3.61 4.82
N TRP A 15 0.69 -2.35 5.15
CA TRP A 15 1.04 -1.22 4.31
C TRP A 15 2.08 -0.31 4.95
N VAL A 16 2.87 0.35 4.10
CA VAL A 16 3.63 1.56 4.45
C VAL A 16 3.08 2.73 3.65
N ARG A 17 3.12 3.93 4.23
CA ARG A 17 2.45 5.11 3.67
C ARG A 17 3.36 6.33 3.61
N PRO A 18 3.25 7.14 2.55
CA PRO A 18 3.84 8.48 2.52
C PRO A 18 3.15 9.38 3.55
N ALA A 19 3.87 10.39 4.00
CA ALA A 19 3.37 11.43 4.89
C ALA A 19 3.86 12.83 4.44
N GLY A 20 3.33 13.89 5.07
CA GLY A 20 3.75 15.26 4.83
C GLY A 20 3.60 15.70 3.38
N GLU A 21 4.55 16.51 2.90
CA GLU A 21 4.53 17.09 1.56
C GLU A 21 4.47 16.04 0.44
N THR A 22 5.16 14.93 0.59
CA THR A 22 5.12 13.84 -0.42
C THR A 22 3.72 13.27 -0.56
N LEU A 23 3.01 13.05 0.55
CA LEU A 23 1.61 12.62 0.52
C LEU A 23 0.73 13.63 -0.20
N GLU A 24 0.86 14.92 0.08
CA GLU A 24 0.08 15.98 -0.57
C GLU A 24 0.29 16.03 -2.08
N ARG A 25 1.54 15.88 -2.54
CA ARG A 25 1.88 15.82 -3.96
C ARG A 25 1.27 14.60 -4.65
N ILE A 26 1.36 13.43 -4.04
CA ILE A 26 0.74 12.20 -4.55
C ILE A 26 -0.79 12.35 -4.60
N GLN A 27 -1.41 12.87 -3.54
CA GLN A 27 -2.86 13.09 -3.50
C GLN A 27 -3.34 14.10 -4.56
N LYS A 28 -2.54 15.12 -4.87
CA LYS A 28 -2.85 16.05 -5.97
C LYS A 28 -2.93 15.31 -7.31
N PHE A 29 -1.98 14.42 -7.58
CA PHE A 29 -2.02 13.57 -8.78
C PHE A 29 -3.20 12.60 -8.76
N VAL A 30 -3.45 11.93 -7.63
CA VAL A 30 -4.59 11.01 -7.48
C VAL A 30 -5.92 11.73 -7.77
N ARG A 31 -6.11 12.94 -7.24
CA ARG A 31 -7.31 13.76 -7.54
C ARG A 31 -7.42 14.09 -9.04
N LEU A 32 -6.31 14.40 -9.70
CA LEU A 32 -6.28 14.64 -11.13
C LEU A 32 -6.67 13.39 -11.92
N ALA A 33 -6.12 12.25 -11.56
CA ALA A 33 -6.42 10.97 -12.17
C ALA A 33 -7.92 10.61 -12.03
N HIS A 34 -8.50 10.81 -10.85
CA HIS A 34 -9.94 10.61 -10.64
C HIS A 34 -10.81 11.55 -11.47
N LYS A 35 -10.40 12.81 -11.61
CA LYS A 35 -11.15 13.81 -12.41
C LYS A 35 -11.22 13.43 -13.89
N HIS A 36 -10.14 12.83 -14.42
CA HIS A 36 -10.03 12.48 -15.84
C HIS A 36 -10.35 11.01 -16.12
N GLY A 37 -10.21 10.15 -15.14
CA GLY A 37 -10.35 8.70 -15.27
C GLY A 37 -11.74 8.14 -14.98
N GLY A 38 -12.70 8.99 -14.60
CA GLY A 38 -14.05 8.51 -14.22
C GLY A 38 -14.08 7.87 -12.82
N PRO A 39 -15.17 7.15 -12.49
CA PRO A 39 -15.39 6.61 -11.16
C PRO A 39 -14.42 5.45 -10.88
N GLY A 40 -13.33 5.77 -10.21
CA GLY A 40 -12.43 4.79 -9.59
C GLY A 40 -12.57 4.83 -8.07
N ALA A 41 -12.13 3.77 -7.39
CA ALA A 41 -12.13 3.76 -5.95
C ALA A 41 -11.01 4.65 -5.40
N HIS A 42 -11.35 5.54 -4.49
CA HIS A 42 -10.37 6.36 -3.78
C HIS A 42 -9.68 5.52 -2.71
N VAL A 43 -8.39 5.29 -2.88
CA VAL A 43 -7.56 4.55 -1.92
C VAL A 43 -6.49 5.49 -1.35
N PRO A 44 -6.27 5.50 -0.04
CA PRO A 44 -5.13 6.22 0.53
C PRO A 44 -3.82 5.74 -0.10
N PRO A 45 -2.92 6.63 -0.55
CA PRO A 45 -1.63 6.24 -1.11
C PRO A 45 -0.85 5.33 -0.17
N HIS A 46 -0.40 4.18 -0.68
CA HIS A 46 0.31 3.17 0.11
C HIS A 46 1.17 2.27 -0.77
N VAL A 47 2.16 1.65 -0.14
CA VAL A 47 2.89 0.50 -0.70
C VAL A 47 2.58 -0.72 0.16
N THR A 48 2.17 -1.81 -0.47
CA THR A 48 1.84 -3.06 0.22
C THR A 48 3.10 -3.89 0.47
N LEU A 49 3.38 -4.24 1.72
CA LEU A 49 4.43 -5.18 2.10
C LEU A 49 3.92 -6.62 2.15
N LEU A 50 2.70 -6.82 2.62
CA LEU A 50 2.06 -8.12 2.76
C LEU A 50 0.58 -8.00 2.42
N PHE A 51 0.05 -8.91 1.61
CA PHE A 51 -1.33 -8.90 1.16
C PHE A 51 -2.03 -10.23 1.45
N GLY A 52 -3.31 -10.15 1.79
CA GLY A 52 -4.20 -11.32 1.78
C GLY A 52 -4.03 -12.26 2.96
N MET A 53 -3.58 -11.80 4.13
CA MET A 53 -3.55 -12.64 5.31
C MET A 53 -4.96 -12.87 5.86
N GLU A 54 -5.21 -14.09 6.33
CA GLU A 54 -6.40 -14.45 7.12
C GLU A 54 -5.97 -14.67 8.58
N THR A 55 -6.52 -13.91 9.51
CA THR A 55 -6.10 -13.90 10.91
C THR A 55 -7.15 -13.25 11.79
N THR A 56 -7.03 -13.39 13.10
CA THR A 56 -7.83 -12.61 14.03
C THR A 56 -7.20 -11.24 14.25
N ARG A 57 -8.01 -10.27 14.68
CA ARG A 57 -7.54 -8.90 14.94
C ARG A 57 -6.42 -8.87 15.97
N ASP A 58 -6.59 -9.52 17.10
CA ASP A 58 -5.61 -9.52 18.19
C ASP A 58 -4.28 -10.13 17.76
N SER A 59 -4.33 -11.26 17.02
CA SER A 59 -3.15 -11.89 16.47
C SER A 59 -2.44 -10.96 15.48
N ALA A 60 -3.17 -10.31 14.58
CA ALA A 60 -2.60 -9.40 13.58
C ALA A 60 -1.95 -8.17 14.23
N GLU A 61 -2.58 -7.56 15.25
CA GLU A 61 -2.02 -6.42 15.96
C GLU A 61 -0.73 -6.78 16.71
N LEU A 62 -0.69 -7.94 17.37
CA LEU A 62 0.53 -8.44 18.03
C LEU A 62 1.66 -8.66 17.02
N LYS A 63 1.37 -9.31 15.89
CA LYS A 63 2.33 -9.57 14.82
C LYS A 63 2.82 -8.27 14.17
N LEU A 64 1.94 -7.29 13.96
CA LEU A 64 2.31 -5.96 13.46
C LEU A 64 3.27 -5.23 14.42
N LYS A 65 3.02 -5.32 15.73
CA LYS A 65 3.91 -4.77 16.75
C LYS A 65 5.29 -5.41 16.73
N HIS A 66 5.36 -6.74 16.58
CA HIS A 66 6.63 -7.46 16.43
C HIS A 66 7.37 -7.05 15.16
N LEU A 67 6.66 -6.93 14.03
CA LEU A 67 7.23 -6.42 12.77
C LEU A 67 7.83 -5.02 12.98
N ALA A 68 7.06 -4.11 13.57
CA ALA A 68 7.50 -2.73 13.80
C ALA A 68 8.75 -2.64 14.68
N ALA A 69 8.91 -3.55 15.64
CA ALA A 69 10.08 -3.61 16.52
C ALA A 69 11.36 -4.12 15.81
N ARG A 70 11.23 -4.80 14.67
CA ARG A 70 12.35 -5.42 13.92
C ARG A 70 12.80 -4.60 12.71
N VAL A 71 11.89 -3.80 12.15
CA VAL A 71 12.16 -2.95 10.98
C VAL A 71 12.59 -1.56 11.42
N LYS A 72 13.69 -1.08 10.88
CA LYS A 72 14.15 0.31 11.07
C LYS A 72 13.49 1.24 10.04
N PRO A 73 13.36 2.54 10.33
CA PRO A 73 12.93 3.52 9.33
C PRO A 73 13.79 3.44 8.06
N PHE A 74 13.14 3.56 6.90
CA PHE A 74 13.80 3.49 5.60
C PHE A 74 13.12 4.39 4.58
N THR A 75 13.83 4.69 3.49
CA THR A 75 13.31 5.55 2.43
C THR A 75 12.75 4.71 1.29
N VAL A 76 11.55 5.04 0.85
CA VAL A 76 10.94 4.56 -0.38
C VAL A 76 11.08 5.64 -1.46
N LYS A 77 11.62 5.27 -2.62
CA LYS A 77 11.67 6.12 -3.80
C LYS A 77 10.68 5.64 -4.83
N LEU A 78 9.89 6.57 -5.36
CA LEU A 78 8.92 6.32 -6.41
C LEU A 78 9.56 6.61 -7.77
N GLY A 79 9.27 5.75 -8.73
CA GLY A 79 9.82 5.83 -10.07
C GLY A 79 8.73 6.06 -11.12
N LYS A 80 8.80 5.27 -12.19
CA LYS A 80 7.92 5.39 -13.36
C LYS A 80 6.46 5.10 -13.01
N ILE A 81 5.56 5.77 -13.70
CA ILE A 81 4.14 5.44 -13.69
C ILE A 81 3.92 4.27 -14.65
N GLY A 82 3.30 3.21 -14.12
CA GLY A 82 2.93 2.01 -14.83
C GLY A 82 1.46 1.69 -14.70
N TRP A 83 1.00 0.71 -15.47
CA TRP A 83 -0.37 0.20 -15.44
C TRP A 83 -0.44 -1.24 -15.93
N HIS A 84 -1.49 -1.95 -15.52
CA HIS A 84 -1.89 -3.26 -16.04
C HIS A 84 -3.35 -3.23 -16.47
N GLU A 85 -3.82 -4.35 -17.04
CA GLU A 85 -5.20 -4.51 -17.50
C GLU A 85 -6.19 -4.83 -16.36
N ASP A 86 -5.72 -5.00 -15.12
CA ASP A 86 -6.57 -5.33 -13.98
C ASP A 86 -6.95 -4.10 -13.15
N TYR A 87 -8.05 -4.23 -12.41
CA TYR A 87 -8.65 -3.16 -11.62
C TYR A 87 -7.71 -2.57 -10.56
N PHE A 88 -6.96 -3.42 -9.85
CA PHE A 88 -6.10 -2.99 -8.72
C PHE A 88 -4.75 -2.42 -9.16
N HIS A 89 -4.33 -2.69 -10.40
CA HIS A 89 -3.12 -2.15 -11.00
C HIS A 89 -3.44 -1.20 -12.16
N CYS A 90 -4.60 -0.53 -12.10
CA CYS A 90 -5.05 0.37 -13.15
C CYS A 90 -4.02 1.47 -13.43
N LEU A 91 -3.51 2.11 -12.37
CA LEU A 91 -2.43 3.09 -12.46
C LEU A 91 -1.62 3.09 -11.15
N PHE A 92 -0.31 2.99 -11.25
CA PHE A 92 0.58 2.94 -10.09
C PHE A 92 1.92 3.59 -10.38
N ALA A 93 2.62 4.02 -9.33
CA ALA A 93 4.05 4.36 -9.41
C ALA A 93 4.87 3.15 -8.98
N THR A 94 5.90 2.80 -9.77
CA THR A 94 6.87 1.79 -9.35
C THR A 94 7.65 2.29 -8.15
N VAL A 95 8.09 1.37 -7.31
CA VAL A 95 9.05 1.65 -6.23
C VAL A 95 10.43 1.21 -6.71
N GLU A 96 11.44 2.08 -6.55
CA GLU A 96 12.80 1.71 -6.87
C GLU A 96 13.27 0.58 -5.92
N PRO A 97 13.87 -0.49 -6.45
CA PRO A 97 14.38 -1.58 -5.64
C PRO A 97 15.39 -1.08 -4.60
N SER A 98 15.25 -1.51 -3.36
CA SER A 98 16.24 -1.26 -2.31
C SER A 98 16.30 -2.46 -1.35
N ARG A 99 17.45 -2.63 -0.70
CA ARG A 99 17.63 -3.69 0.30
C ARG A 99 16.68 -3.54 1.48
N GLU A 100 16.36 -2.31 1.82
CA GLU A 100 15.53 -1.94 2.96
C GLU A 100 14.06 -2.35 2.74
N ILE A 101 13.49 -2.07 1.57
CA ILE A 101 12.11 -2.46 1.28
C ILE A 101 11.98 -3.98 1.11
N ASP A 102 12.97 -4.63 0.51
CA ASP A 102 13.02 -6.09 0.41
C ASP A 102 13.15 -6.75 1.78
N ALA A 103 13.95 -6.16 2.67
CA ALA A 103 14.07 -6.63 4.05
C ALA A 103 12.76 -6.44 4.82
N ALA A 104 12.12 -5.28 4.71
CA ALA A 104 10.85 -4.99 5.36
C ALA A 104 9.74 -5.95 4.88
N GLN A 105 9.72 -6.28 3.60
CA GLN A 105 8.79 -7.26 3.05
C GLN A 105 9.04 -8.67 3.62
N ARG A 106 10.29 -9.14 3.65
CA ARG A 106 10.63 -10.45 4.24
C ARG A 106 10.24 -10.51 5.71
N GLU A 107 10.57 -9.47 6.49
CA GLU A 107 10.18 -9.37 7.90
C GLU A 107 8.66 -9.40 8.10
N ALA A 108 7.89 -8.78 7.17
CA ALA A 108 6.44 -8.85 7.22
C ALA A 108 5.93 -10.28 7.00
N TYR A 109 6.45 -11.00 6.01
CA TYR A 109 6.08 -12.40 5.78
C TYR A 109 6.46 -13.30 6.96
N ASP A 110 7.67 -13.12 7.52
CA ASP A 110 8.13 -13.90 8.68
C ASP A 110 7.28 -13.62 9.93
N ALA A 111 6.96 -12.35 10.20
CA ALA A 111 6.13 -11.98 11.36
C ALA A 111 4.71 -12.56 11.29
N PHE A 112 4.18 -12.74 10.08
CA PHE A 112 2.84 -13.28 9.87
C PHE A 112 2.82 -14.77 9.51
N ASP A 113 3.95 -15.48 9.61
CA ASP A 113 4.10 -16.93 9.31
C ASP A 113 3.65 -17.28 7.89
N MET A 114 3.86 -16.37 6.94
CA MET A 114 3.49 -16.53 5.54
C MET A 114 4.71 -16.77 4.66
N LYS A 115 4.51 -17.49 3.56
CA LYS A 115 5.56 -17.65 2.55
C LYS A 115 5.48 -16.52 1.53
N PRO A 116 6.62 -15.88 1.19
CA PRO A 116 6.63 -14.86 0.14
C PRO A 116 6.10 -15.41 -1.18
N ALA A 117 5.20 -14.67 -1.82
CA ALA A 117 4.82 -14.90 -3.19
C ALA A 117 5.82 -14.21 -4.12
N PRO A 118 6.50 -14.90 -5.03
CA PRO A 118 7.41 -14.29 -5.99
C PRO A 118 6.68 -13.77 -7.22
N PRO A 119 7.25 -12.77 -7.94
CA PRO A 119 8.29 -11.85 -7.48
C PRO A 119 7.70 -10.66 -6.72
N PHE A 120 8.42 -10.13 -5.73
CA PHE A 120 8.04 -8.88 -5.08
C PHE A 120 8.29 -7.71 -6.03
N ALA A 121 7.21 -7.06 -6.46
CA ALA A 121 7.24 -5.85 -7.30
C ALA A 121 6.51 -4.71 -6.57
N PRO A 122 7.17 -4.05 -5.61
CA PRO A 122 6.51 -3.02 -4.82
C PRO A 122 6.09 -1.84 -5.70
N HIS A 123 4.89 -1.34 -5.46
CA HIS A 123 4.33 -0.20 -6.17
C HIS A 123 3.43 0.61 -5.24
N LEU A 124 3.25 1.88 -5.58
CA LEU A 124 2.28 2.77 -4.93
C LEU A 124 1.08 2.93 -5.85
N SER A 125 -0.07 2.43 -5.42
CA SER A 125 -1.32 2.53 -6.18
C SER A 125 -1.79 3.98 -6.26
N LEU A 126 -2.09 4.43 -7.48
CA LEU A 126 -2.54 5.80 -7.79
C LEU A 126 -4.02 5.83 -8.14
N LEU A 127 -4.51 4.78 -8.78
CA LEU A 127 -5.90 4.65 -9.18
C LEU A 127 -6.28 3.17 -9.28
N TYR A 128 -7.40 2.81 -8.68
CA TYR A 128 -8.10 1.55 -8.93
C TYR A 128 -9.29 1.82 -9.86
N GLY A 129 -9.42 1.03 -10.91
CA GLY A 129 -10.49 1.23 -11.89
C GLY A 129 -10.26 0.47 -13.18
N ASN A 130 -11.15 0.71 -14.13
CA ASN A 130 -11.11 0.09 -15.47
C ASN A 130 -11.00 1.20 -16.52
N LEU A 131 -9.82 1.79 -16.66
CA LEU A 131 -9.53 2.74 -17.72
C LEU A 131 -9.00 2.03 -18.97
N ASP A 132 -9.31 2.59 -20.13
CA ASP A 132 -8.64 2.20 -21.36
C ASP A 132 -7.15 2.62 -21.37
N GLU A 133 -6.38 2.02 -22.25
CA GLU A 133 -4.94 2.28 -22.34
C GLU A 133 -4.61 3.73 -22.74
N ALA A 134 -5.46 4.35 -23.56
CA ALA A 134 -5.24 5.72 -24.00
C ALA A 134 -5.39 6.71 -22.84
N ALA A 135 -6.40 6.50 -21.98
CA ALA A 135 -6.59 7.29 -20.76
C ALA A 135 -5.44 7.09 -19.77
N LYS A 136 -4.96 5.85 -19.57
CA LYS A 136 -3.81 5.55 -18.72
C LYS A 136 -2.54 6.24 -19.20
N LYS A 137 -2.24 6.15 -20.50
CA LYS A 137 -1.09 6.86 -21.15
C LYS A 137 -1.16 8.37 -20.97
N LYS A 138 -2.36 8.96 -21.17
CA LYS A 138 -2.58 10.38 -21.00
C LYS A 138 -2.30 10.82 -19.58
N LEU A 139 -2.87 10.13 -18.58
CA LEU A 139 -2.64 10.43 -17.16
C LEU A 139 -1.18 10.29 -16.74
N ALA A 140 -0.48 9.24 -17.22
CA ALA A 140 0.93 9.07 -16.96
C ALA A 140 1.76 10.22 -17.55
N ALA A 141 1.45 10.65 -18.79
CA ALA A 141 2.13 11.77 -19.44
C ALA A 141 1.90 13.10 -18.72
N GLU A 142 0.67 13.37 -18.23
CA GLU A 142 0.33 14.55 -17.43
C GLU A 142 1.13 14.62 -16.13
N ALA A 143 1.51 13.48 -15.57
CA ALA A 143 2.40 13.38 -14.41
C ALA A 143 3.89 13.37 -14.76
N GLY A 144 4.26 13.52 -16.03
CA GLY A 144 5.65 13.46 -16.50
C GLY A 144 6.22 12.04 -16.63
N ASN A 145 5.37 11.00 -16.67
CA ASN A 145 5.69 9.57 -16.73
C ASN A 145 6.50 9.01 -15.54
N THR A 146 6.88 9.86 -14.61
CA THR A 146 7.63 9.49 -13.39
C THR A 146 7.21 10.41 -12.26
N LEU A 147 6.98 9.86 -11.07
CA LEU A 147 6.67 10.70 -9.93
C LEU A 147 7.90 11.35 -9.32
N ASP A 148 9.05 10.72 -9.39
CA ASP A 148 10.33 11.18 -8.83
C ASP A 148 10.18 11.79 -7.42
N LEU A 149 9.51 11.06 -6.56
CA LEU A 149 9.23 11.42 -5.17
C LEU A 149 9.81 10.37 -4.23
N SER A 150 10.16 10.78 -3.03
CA SER A 150 10.56 9.86 -1.99
C SER A 150 9.88 10.20 -0.67
N PHE A 151 9.75 9.19 0.19
CA PHE A 151 9.25 9.37 1.55
C PHE A 151 9.95 8.42 2.52
N GLU A 152 10.09 8.87 3.75
CA GLU A 152 10.58 8.05 4.82
C GLU A 152 9.45 7.24 5.44
N VAL A 153 9.63 5.93 5.52
CA VAL A 153 8.73 5.02 6.22
C VAL A 153 9.09 5.02 7.69
N ARG A 154 8.17 5.45 8.55
CA ARG A 154 8.33 5.52 10.00
C ARG A 154 7.34 4.66 10.76
N SER A 155 6.34 4.13 10.06
CA SER A 155 5.31 3.25 10.63
C SER A 155 4.84 2.20 9.64
N VAL A 156 4.27 1.13 10.17
CA VAL A 156 3.55 0.09 9.45
C VAL A 156 2.10 0.09 9.86
N HIS A 157 1.22 -0.19 8.91
CA HIS A 157 -0.22 -0.12 9.09
C HIS A 157 -0.86 -1.48 8.78
N LEU A 158 -1.68 -1.98 9.69
CA LEU A 158 -2.58 -3.09 9.43
C LEU A 158 -3.88 -2.53 8.84
N VAL A 159 -4.31 -3.05 7.72
CA VAL A 159 -5.50 -2.56 7.00
C VAL A 159 -6.38 -3.76 6.63
N ASN A 160 -7.70 -3.65 6.80
CA ASN A 160 -8.65 -4.68 6.38
C ASN A 160 -8.84 -4.71 4.86
N ALA A 161 -7.73 -4.68 4.11
CA ALA A 161 -7.71 -4.64 2.66
C ALA A 161 -7.60 -6.05 2.08
N SER A 162 -8.59 -6.44 1.28
CA SER A 162 -8.57 -7.68 0.51
C SER A 162 -9.43 -7.55 -0.74
N THR A 163 -9.22 -8.40 -1.74
CA THR A 163 -10.03 -8.43 -2.97
C THR A 163 -11.49 -8.81 -2.73
N GLY A 164 -11.82 -9.38 -1.58
CA GLY A 164 -13.20 -9.75 -1.20
C GLY A 164 -13.96 -8.66 -0.43
N VAL A 165 -13.32 -7.53 -0.12
CA VAL A 165 -13.90 -6.39 0.59
C VAL A 165 -13.96 -5.19 -0.35
N PRO A 166 -15.10 -4.48 -0.47
CA PRO A 166 -15.16 -3.25 -1.25
C PRO A 166 -14.12 -2.24 -0.80
N VAL A 167 -13.44 -1.59 -1.75
CA VAL A 167 -12.36 -0.63 -1.43
C VAL A 167 -12.84 0.51 -0.53
N SER A 168 -14.12 0.89 -0.65
CA SER A 168 -14.77 1.91 0.21
C SER A 168 -14.85 1.52 1.68
N GLU A 169 -14.73 0.23 2.00
CA GLU A 169 -14.77 -0.31 3.36
C GLU A 169 -13.36 -0.53 3.94
N TRP A 170 -12.32 -0.34 3.14
CA TRP A 170 -10.94 -0.49 3.61
C TRP A 170 -10.58 0.61 4.60
N HIS A 171 -10.12 0.20 5.77
CA HIS A 171 -9.69 1.12 6.83
C HIS A 171 -8.52 0.55 7.63
N THR A 172 -7.79 1.44 8.28
CA THR A 172 -6.69 1.06 9.15
C THR A 172 -7.22 0.47 10.45
N LEU A 173 -6.76 -0.72 10.79
CA LEU A 173 -7.07 -1.42 12.03
C LEU A 173 -6.08 -1.08 13.15
N ALA A 174 -4.79 -0.97 12.79
CA ALA A 174 -3.72 -0.61 13.72
C ALA A 174 -2.56 0.06 13.00
N GLU A 175 -1.78 0.85 13.74
CA GLU A 175 -0.53 1.46 13.29
C GLU A 175 0.52 1.33 14.39
N HIS A 176 1.75 0.96 14.00
CA HIS A 176 2.90 0.93 14.90
C HIS A 176 4.11 1.64 14.28
N THR A 177 4.72 2.51 15.09
CA THR A 177 5.99 3.18 14.74
C THR A 177 7.11 2.15 14.69
N LEU A 178 7.96 2.25 13.68
CA LEU A 178 9.14 1.39 13.51
C LEU A 178 10.18 1.61 14.63
N ALA A 179 11.04 0.62 14.85
CA ALA A 179 12.13 0.72 15.80
C ALA A 179 12.99 1.95 15.53
N ARG A 180 13.45 2.61 16.59
CA ARG A 180 14.41 3.73 16.44
C ARG A 180 15.71 3.23 15.81
N ALA A 181 16.27 4.06 14.93
CA ALA A 181 17.58 3.78 14.32
C ALA A 181 18.69 3.73 15.38
#